data_0565afd789591204ad13410aed2efb0c
#
_entry.id   0565afd789591204ad13410aed2efb0c
#
_cell.length_a   1.000
_cell.length_b   1.000
_cell.length_c   1.000
_cell.angle_alpha   90.00
_cell.angle_beta   90.00
_cell.angle_gamma   90.00
#
_symmetry.space_group_name_H-M   'P 1'
#
loop_
_entity.id
_entity.type
_entity.pdbx_description
1 polymer ?
#
loop_
_entity_poly.entity_id
_entity_poly.type
_entity_poly.pdbx_seq_one_letter_code
_entity_poly.pdbx_strand_id
1 'polypeptide(L)'
;MDTTRNKRFILSGGGTGGHIFPAVAIAKELIHRYGDSTEILFVGAVGKMEMTKVPAAGFRIVGLPVEGLQRSLSLKNISVLIKALVSVFKARSIINNFKPDAVIGTGGYVSLPVCYMASRMQIPVILQEQNGFAGLTNKVVGSRASIVCTGFPAMDKFFPKGNWLFTGNPVRDVIVKTGQAVKNPEQKQELVQEAAKKWGLNPNSSSTLFITGGSLGARTINETILRNLTQLLTSNIQIIWQTGERFWNSHQLEIEAQIKQVHQQGITTPIYVSPFIDSMELAMAAADVIVSRAGAITLSEIAIIGTPAILVPSPNVTDDHQTKNASVFSNAHAASMIKDTDCKERLYTTICDLFIASDKRLEYKQNLQLLSKPNATVSIVDQIDQIINTTRHA
;
A
#
# COMPACT_ATOMS: atom_id res chain seq x y z
N MET A 1 -2.39 21.32 -32.86
CA MET A 1 -2.77 20.63 -31.61
C MET A 1 -3.86 21.47 -30.97
N ASP A 2 -5.07 20.94 -30.89
CA ASP A 2 -6.19 21.67 -30.24
C ASP A 2 -5.98 21.57 -28.72
N THR A 3 -5.27 22.56 -28.15
CA THR A 3 -4.88 22.65 -26.73
C THR A 3 -6.00 23.23 -25.86
N THR A 4 -7.21 23.44 -26.41
CA THR A 4 -8.25 24.26 -25.76
C THR A 4 -9.32 23.47 -25.00
N ARG A 5 -9.37 22.12 -25.14
CA ARG A 5 -10.39 21.35 -24.42
C ARG A 5 -9.85 20.80 -23.11
N ASN A 6 -10.54 21.11 -22.00
CA ASN A 6 -10.28 20.54 -20.68
C ASN A 6 -10.29 19.02 -20.74
N LYS A 7 -9.25 18.40 -20.16
CA LYS A 7 -9.18 16.95 -20.00
C LYS A 7 -10.15 16.50 -18.90
N ARG A 8 -10.84 15.40 -19.13
CA ARG A 8 -11.90 14.89 -18.24
C ARG A 8 -11.65 13.44 -17.87
N PHE A 9 -11.54 13.13 -16.59
CA PHE A 9 -11.25 11.79 -16.10
C PHE A 9 -12.26 11.32 -15.07
N ILE A 10 -12.72 10.08 -15.19
CA ILE A 10 -13.45 9.40 -14.14
C ILE A 10 -12.49 8.43 -13.44
N LEU A 11 -12.40 8.53 -12.11
CA LEU A 11 -11.67 7.58 -11.28
C LEU A 11 -12.65 6.78 -10.42
N SER A 12 -12.47 5.46 -10.36
CA SER A 12 -13.31 4.59 -9.55
C SER A 12 -12.49 3.58 -8.78
N GLY A 13 -12.65 3.62 -7.47
CA GLY A 13 -12.01 2.73 -6.52
C GLY A 13 -12.55 2.94 -5.12
N GLY A 14 -12.70 1.87 -4.36
CA GLY A 14 -13.31 2.02 -3.04
C GLY A 14 -13.27 0.78 -2.17
N GLY A 15 -13.96 0.86 -1.05
CA GLY A 15 -14.05 -0.18 -0.03
C GLY A 15 -12.88 -0.20 0.96
N THR A 16 -11.68 0.15 0.53
CA THR A 16 -10.46 0.20 1.38
C THR A 16 -9.55 1.36 1.01
N GLY A 17 -8.71 1.79 1.97
CA GLY A 17 -7.69 2.81 1.69
C GLY A 17 -6.71 2.40 0.58
N GLY A 18 -6.43 1.09 0.45
CA GLY A 18 -5.57 0.54 -0.61
C GLY A 18 -6.05 0.82 -2.03
N HIS A 19 -7.35 1.02 -2.25
CA HIS A 19 -7.93 1.41 -3.54
C HIS A 19 -8.11 2.93 -3.67
N ILE A 20 -8.46 3.60 -2.56
CA ILE A 20 -8.80 5.03 -2.56
C ILE A 20 -7.54 5.89 -2.74
N PHE A 21 -6.49 5.64 -1.96
CA PHE A 21 -5.29 6.49 -1.97
C PHE A 21 -4.52 6.44 -3.30
N PRO A 22 -4.35 5.29 -3.97
CA PRO A 22 -3.82 5.25 -5.33
C PRO A 22 -4.63 6.07 -6.33
N ALA A 23 -5.97 6.01 -6.27
CA ALA A 23 -6.83 6.82 -7.13
C ALA A 23 -6.63 8.32 -6.87
N VAL A 24 -6.54 8.73 -5.62
CA VAL A 24 -6.29 10.14 -5.24
C VAL A 24 -4.90 10.59 -5.73
N ALA A 25 -3.88 9.76 -5.59
CA ALA A 25 -2.53 10.08 -6.08
C ALA A 25 -2.51 10.27 -7.61
N ILE A 26 -3.14 9.36 -8.37
CA ILE A 26 -3.28 9.48 -9.82
C ILE A 26 -4.04 10.75 -10.20
N ALA A 27 -5.14 11.08 -9.50
CA ALA A 27 -5.93 12.28 -9.76
C ALA A 27 -5.11 13.57 -9.56
N LYS A 28 -4.31 13.63 -8.49
CA LYS A 28 -3.41 14.77 -8.23
C LYS A 28 -2.35 14.91 -9.32
N GLU A 29 -1.75 13.82 -9.77
CA GLU A 29 -0.77 13.85 -10.86
C GLU A 29 -1.40 14.26 -12.19
N LEU A 30 -2.64 13.85 -12.48
CA LEU A 30 -3.36 14.32 -13.66
C LEU A 30 -3.57 15.85 -13.64
N ILE A 31 -3.95 16.43 -12.49
CA ILE A 31 -4.07 17.89 -12.33
C ILE A 31 -2.69 18.55 -12.46
N HIS A 32 -1.66 17.99 -11.82
CA HIS A 32 -0.29 18.53 -11.93
C HIS A 32 0.19 18.57 -13.40
N ARG A 33 -0.14 17.56 -14.19
CA ARG A 33 0.29 17.43 -15.59
C ARG A 33 -0.52 18.31 -16.57
N TYR A 34 -1.82 18.38 -16.41
CA TYR A 34 -2.71 19.06 -17.37
C TYR A 34 -3.21 20.43 -16.88
N GLY A 35 -2.90 20.81 -15.64
CA GLY A 35 -3.32 22.07 -15.04
C GLY A 35 -4.72 22.05 -14.44
N ASP A 36 -5.11 23.20 -13.88
CA ASP A 36 -6.33 23.36 -13.09
C ASP A 36 -7.64 23.23 -13.91
N SER A 37 -7.56 23.32 -15.22
CA SER A 37 -8.70 23.08 -16.12
C SER A 37 -9.10 21.61 -16.23
N THR A 38 -8.35 20.69 -15.62
CA THR A 38 -8.62 19.26 -15.61
C THR A 38 -9.84 18.94 -14.76
N GLU A 39 -10.84 18.31 -15.36
CA GLU A 39 -12.05 17.88 -14.65
C GLU A 39 -11.90 16.44 -14.14
N ILE A 40 -11.93 16.27 -12.82
CA ILE A 40 -11.87 14.97 -12.16
C ILE A 40 -13.21 14.65 -11.50
N LEU A 41 -13.77 13.48 -11.79
CA LEU A 41 -14.94 12.93 -11.13
C LEU A 41 -14.64 11.55 -10.55
N PHE A 42 -14.83 11.40 -9.24
CA PHE A 42 -14.77 10.08 -8.61
C PHE A 42 -16.15 9.40 -8.65
N VAL A 43 -16.12 8.07 -8.76
CA VAL A 43 -17.32 7.24 -8.60
C VAL A 43 -17.03 6.19 -7.53
N GLY A 44 -17.77 6.24 -6.41
CA GLY A 44 -17.60 5.41 -5.22
C GLY A 44 -18.89 4.68 -4.83
N ALA A 45 -18.84 3.79 -3.84
CA ALA A 45 -20.00 3.09 -3.30
C ALA A 45 -20.64 3.92 -2.17
N VAL A 46 -21.95 4.07 -2.21
CA VAL A 46 -22.72 4.78 -1.17
C VAL A 46 -22.45 4.18 0.21
N GLY A 47 -22.22 5.05 1.21
CA GLY A 47 -22.00 4.66 2.59
C GLY A 47 -20.64 3.98 2.87
N LYS A 48 -19.69 4.05 1.94
CA LYS A 48 -18.33 3.54 2.12
C LYS A 48 -17.32 4.65 2.35
N MET A 49 -16.10 4.26 2.75
CA MET A 49 -15.00 5.14 3.16
C MET A 49 -14.68 6.20 2.09
N GLU A 50 -14.75 5.86 0.82
CA GLU A 50 -14.45 6.77 -0.29
C GLU A 50 -15.37 7.99 -0.31
N MET A 51 -16.64 7.87 0.13
CA MET A 51 -17.59 8.99 0.19
C MET A 51 -17.15 10.10 1.17
N THR A 52 -16.25 9.79 2.10
CA THR A 52 -15.66 10.77 3.04
C THR A 52 -14.24 11.14 2.64
N LYS A 53 -13.40 10.15 2.29
CA LYS A 53 -11.97 10.36 2.03
C LYS A 53 -11.68 11.10 0.74
N VAL A 54 -12.48 10.89 -0.31
CA VAL A 54 -12.30 11.58 -1.60
C VAL A 54 -12.64 13.06 -1.49
N PRO A 55 -13.80 13.48 -0.90
CA PRO A 55 -14.05 14.90 -0.65
C PRO A 55 -13.01 15.56 0.26
N ALA A 56 -12.53 14.87 1.30
CA ALA A 56 -11.46 15.36 2.15
C ALA A 56 -10.13 15.57 1.38
N ALA A 57 -9.94 14.90 0.25
CA ALA A 57 -8.81 15.11 -0.66
C ALA A 57 -9.06 16.20 -1.72
N GLY A 58 -10.23 16.90 -1.69
CA GLY A 58 -10.58 18.00 -2.58
C GLY A 58 -11.29 17.58 -3.88
N PHE A 59 -11.76 16.32 -4.01
CA PHE A 59 -12.39 15.85 -5.24
C PHE A 59 -13.89 15.63 -5.13
N ARG A 60 -14.60 15.86 -6.24
CA ARG A 60 -16.02 15.52 -6.37
C ARG A 60 -16.21 14.01 -6.49
N ILE A 61 -17.24 13.47 -5.85
CA ILE A 61 -17.58 12.04 -5.90
C ILE A 61 -19.08 11.83 -6.07
N VAL A 62 -19.45 10.82 -6.87
CA VAL A 62 -20.82 10.35 -7.04
C VAL A 62 -20.92 8.91 -6.54
N GLY A 63 -21.97 8.60 -5.77
CA GLY A 63 -22.19 7.30 -5.17
C GLY A 63 -23.03 6.35 -6.04
N LEU A 64 -22.57 5.11 -6.21
CA LEU A 64 -23.34 3.98 -6.75
C LEU A 64 -23.86 3.08 -5.64
N PRO A 65 -25.05 2.47 -5.78
CA PRO A 65 -25.63 1.56 -4.80
C PRO A 65 -25.04 0.15 -4.89
N VAL A 66 -23.74 0.02 -5.12
CA VAL A 66 -23.06 -1.26 -5.27
C VAL A 66 -22.63 -1.83 -3.91
N GLU A 67 -22.78 -3.14 -3.76
CA GLU A 67 -22.34 -3.90 -2.59
C GLU A 67 -21.51 -5.10 -3.01
N GLY A 68 -20.63 -5.57 -2.12
CA GLY A 68 -19.86 -6.79 -2.33
C GLY A 68 -20.73 -8.04 -2.20
N LEU A 69 -20.49 -9.04 -3.05
CA LEU A 69 -21.13 -10.36 -2.94
C LEU A 69 -20.71 -11.02 -1.62
N GLN A 70 -21.70 -11.51 -0.88
CA GLN A 70 -21.45 -12.35 0.29
C GLN A 70 -21.11 -13.77 -0.15
N ARG A 71 -20.11 -14.40 0.50
CA ARG A 71 -19.63 -15.75 0.16
C ARG A 71 -20.65 -16.86 0.50
N SER A 72 -21.72 -16.55 1.24
CA SER A 72 -22.80 -17.48 1.56
C SER A 72 -23.92 -17.43 0.52
N LEU A 73 -24.54 -18.57 0.23
CA LEU A 73 -25.80 -18.66 -0.53
C LEU A 73 -26.92 -18.03 0.30
N SER A 74 -27.19 -16.74 0.07
CA SER A 74 -28.19 -15.96 0.81
C SER A 74 -29.10 -15.23 -0.17
N LEU A 75 -30.41 -15.12 0.16
CA LEU A 75 -31.35 -14.27 -0.56
C LEU A 75 -30.88 -12.80 -0.67
N LYS A 76 -30.00 -12.37 0.21
CA LYS A 76 -29.32 -11.05 0.11
C LYS A 76 -28.50 -10.90 -1.16
N ASN A 77 -28.00 -12.00 -1.75
CA ASN A 77 -27.25 -11.94 -3.01
C ASN A 77 -28.13 -11.54 -4.21
N ILE A 78 -29.44 -11.78 -4.16
CA ILE A 78 -30.38 -11.30 -5.19
C ILE A 78 -30.44 -9.78 -5.18
N SER A 79 -30.53 -9.17 -3.99
CA SER A 79 -30.47 -7.71 -3.83
C SER A 79 -29.13 -7.14 -4.35
N VAL A 80 -28.00 -7.83 -4.10
CA VAL A 80 -26.67 -7.43 -4.60
C VAL A 80 -26.62 -7.47 -6.14
N LEU A 81 -27.20 -8.48 -6.78
CA LEU A 81 -27.29 -8.56 -8.24
C LEU A 81 -28.13 -7.42 -8.84
N ILE A 82 -29.30 -7.13 -8.24
CA ILE A 82 -30.14 -6.00 -8.67
C ILE A 82 -29.38 -4.69 -8.52
N LYS A 83 -28.71 -4.45 -7.38
CA LYS A 83 -27.89 -3.27 -7.15
C LYS A 83 -26.74 -3.17 -8.15
N ALA A 84 -26.12 -4.30 -8.52
CA ALA A 84 -25.06 -4.35 -9.53
C ALA A 84 -25.61 -3.92 -10.90
N LEU A 85 -26.77 -4.43 -11.34
CA LEU A 85 -27.42 -4.02 -12.59
C LEU A 85 -27.78 -2.53 -12.57
N VAL A 86 -28.41 -2.04 -11.51
CA VAL A 86 -28.72 -0.61 -11.34
C VAL A 86 -27.46 0.23 -11.41
N SER A 87 -26.36 -0.25 -10.80
CA SER A 87 -25.07 0.45 -10.83
C SER A 87 -24.46 0.53 -12.24
N VAL A 88 -24.66 -0.49 -13.09
CA VAL A 88 -24.23 -0.47 -14.50
C VAL A 88 -24.99 0.61 -15.29
N PHE A 89 -26.32 0.71 -15.13
CA PHE A 89 -27.11 1.74 -15.80
C PHE A 89 -26.78 3.14 -15.30
N LYS A 90 -26.61 3.32 -13.99
CA LYS A 90 -26.17 4.59 -13.41
C LYS A 90 -24.77 4.98 -13.90
N ALA A 91 -23.83 4.03 -13.95
CA ALA A 91 -22.50 4.27 -14.50
C ALA A 91 -22.57 4.77 -15.95
N ARG A 92 -23.42 4.18 -16.80
CA ARG A 92 -23.67 4.65 -18.17
C ARG A 92 -24.14 6.11 -18.20
N SER A 93 -25.11 6.47 -17.34
CA SER A 93 -25.63 7.83 -17.25
C SER A 93 -24.54 8.82 -16.81
N ILE A 94 -23.74 8.45 -15.78
CA ILE A 94 -22.63 9.27 -15.30
C ILE A 94 -21.61 9.50 -16.43
N ILE A 95 -21.21 8.45 -17.13
CA ILE A 95 -20.24 8.50 -18.23
C ILE A 95 -20.77 9.37 -19.37
N ASN A 96 -22.03 9.20 -19.78
CA ASN A 96 -22.65 9.99 -20.84
C ASN A 96 -22.73 11.50 -20.52
N ASN A 97 -23.04 11.81 -19.25
CA ASN A 97 -23.15 13.21 -18.80
C ASN A 97 -21.78 13.86 -18.61
N PHE A 98 -20.82 13.12 -18.09
CA PHE A 98 -19.49 13.63 -17.82
C PHE A 98 -18.58 13.62 -19.05
N LYS A 99 -18.76 12.69 -19.99
CA LYS A 99 -17.98 12.52 -21.23
C LYS A 99 -16.46 12.48 -20.98
N PRO A 100 -15.95 11.50 -20.21
CA PRO A 100 -14.54 11.42 -19.88
C PRO A 100 -13.68 11.06 -21.10
N ASP A 101 -12.43 11.55 -21.13
CA ASP A 101 -11.41 11.13 -22.10
C ASP A 101 -10.86 9.74 -21.75
N ALA A 102 -10.86 9.38 -20.45
CA ALA A 102 -10.51 8.04 -19.97
C ALA A 102 -11.17 7.74 -18.62
N VAL A 103 -11.28 6.44 -18.30
CA VAL A 103 -11.76 5.93 -17.01
C VAL A 103 -10.66 5.13 -16.35
N ILE A 104 -10.34 5.47 -15.10
CA ILE A 104 -9.30 4.83 -14.30
C ILE A 104 -9.94 4.02 -13.18
N GLY A 105 -9.69 2.71 -13.15
CA GLY A 105 -10.14 1.80 -12.10
C GLY A 105 -9.00 1.38 -11.18
N THR A 106 -9.14 1.62 -9.87
CA THR A 106 -8.12 1.21 -8.88
C THR A 106 -8.58 0.04 -8.01
N GLY A 107 -9.71 -0.58 -8.35
CA GLY A 107 -10.21 -1.76 -7.66
C GLY A 107 -11.36 -1.51 -6.71
N GLY A 108 -11.79 -2.58 -6.04
CA GLY A 108 -13.04 -2.61 -5.29
C GLY A 108 -14.26 -2.89 -6.15
N TYR A 109 -15.37 -3.29 -5.52
CA TYR A 109 -16.59 -3.67 -6.26
C TYR A 109 -17.19 -2.53 -7.09
N VAL A 110 -16.97 -1.28 -6.66
CA VAL A 110 -17.52 -0.10 -7.31
C VAL A 110 -16.87 0.19 -8.66
N SER A 111 -15.60 -0.16 -8.84
CA SER A 111 -14.92 0.07 -10.12
C SER A 111 -15.39 -0.86 -11.23
N LEU A 112 -15.97 -2.04 -10.90
CA LEU A 112 -16.47 -2.99 -11.89
C LEU A 112 -17.54 -2.38 -12.81
N PRO A 113 -18.71 -1.87 -12.35
CA PRO A 113 -19.74 -1.33 -13.24
C PRO A 113 -19.24 -0.13 -14.04
N VAL A 114 -18.38 0.71 -13.46
CA VAL A 114 -17.85 1.91 -14.14
C VAL A 114 -16.89 1.54 -15.26
N CYS A 115 -15.87 0.75 -14.98
CA CYS A 115 -14.87 0.35 -15.96
C CYS A 115 -15.46 -0.59 -17.03
N TYR A 116 -16.38 -1.50 -16.66
CA TYR A 116 -17.08 -2.34 -17.60
C TYR A 116 -17.92 -1.52 -18.57
N MET A 117 -18.70 -0.56 -18.08
CA MET A 117 -19.53 0.27 -18.94
C MET A 117 -18.68 1.18 -19.82
N ALA A 118 -17.62 1.79 -19.31
CA ALA A 118 -16.69 2.59 -20.12
C ALA A 118 -16.11 1.76 -21.28
N SER A 119 -15.67 0.53 -21.01
CA SER A 119 -15.16 -0.36 -22.06
C SER A 119 -16.20 -0.72 -23.12
N ARG A 120 -17.49 -0.84 -22.74
CA ARG A 120 -18.60 -1.07 -23.68
C ARG A 120 -18.94 0.17 -24.51
N MET A 121 -18.62 1.34 -23.99
CA MET A 121 -18.81 2.63 -24.68
C MET A 121 -17.55 3.08 -25.46
N GLN A 122 -16.55 2.19 -25.60
CA GLN A 122 -15.30 2.45 -26.32
C GLN A 122 -14.48 3.61 -25.74
N ILE A 123 -14.69 3.91 -24.44
CA ILE A 123 -13.88 4.87 -23.72
C ILE A 123 -12.67 4.13 -23.15
N PRO A 124 -11.45 4.67 -23.29
CA PRO A 124 -10.23 4.07 -22.75
C PRO A 124 -10.36 3.75 -21.26
N VAL A 125 -10.01 2.52 -20.88
CA VAL A 125 -10.00 2.06 -19.49
C VAL A 125 -8.58 1.72 -19.09
N ILE A 126 -8.12 2.38 -18.06
CA ILE A 126 -6.83 2.11 -17.40
C ILE A 126 -7.12 1.48 -16.05
N LEU A 127 -6.55 0.32 -15.77
CA LEU A 127 -6.66 -0.32 -14.47
C LEU A 127 -5.36 -0.17 -13.70
N GLN A 128 -5.45 0.00 -12.37
CA GLN A 128 -4.33 -0.09 -11.47
C GLN A 128 -4.60 -1.24 -10.48
N GLU A 129 -3.72 -2.25 -10.48
CA GLU A 129 -3.77 -3.40 -9.57
C GLU A 129 -2.65 -3.28 -8.53
N GLN A 130 -3.02 -3.16 -7.26
CA GLN A 130 -2.06 -2.92 -6.19
C GLN A 130 -1.34 -4.18 -5.72
N ASN A 131 -1.98 -5.34 -5.82
CA ASN A 131 -1.51 -6.58 -5.22
C ASN A 131 -0.80 -7.50 -6.23
N GLY A 132 0.04 -8.38 -5.74
CA GLY A 132 0.65 -9.46 -6.53
C GLY A 132 -0.34 -10.56 -6.97
N PHE A 133 -1.62 -10.35 -6.72
CA PHE A 133 -2.72 -11.20 -7.14
C PHE A 133 -3.91 -10.33 -7.54
N ALA A 134 -4.29 -10.39 -8.80
CA ALA A 134 -5.34 -9.53 -9.32
C ALA A 134 -6.69 -9.77 -8.64
N GLY A 135 -7.33 -8.68 -8.22
CA GLY A 135 -8.68 -8.69 -7.68
C GLY A 135 -9.71 -9.10 -8.76
N LEU A 136 -10.87 -9.59 -8.32
CA LEU A 136 -11.93 -10.08 -9.23
C LEU A 136 -12.33 -9.02 -10.26
N THR A 137 -12.52 -7.79 -9.86
CA THR A 137 -12.86 -6.67 -10.76
C THR A 137 -11.82 -6.51 -11.86
N ASN A 138 -10.53 -6.46 -11.49
CA ASN A 138 -9.45 -6.26 -12.46
C ASN A 138 -9.28 -7.48 -13.39
N LYS A 139 -9.55 -8.69 -12.93
CA LYS A 139 -9.59 -9.90 -13.77
C LYS A 139 -10.71 -9.82 -14.83
N VAL A 140 -11.92 -9.41 -14.41
CA VAL A 140 -13.10 -9.34 -15.31
C VAL A 140 -12.92 -8.25 -16.36
N VAL A 141 -12.43 -7.08 -15.96
CA VAL A 141 -12.28 -5.92 -16.87
C VAL A 141 -10.93 -5.94 -17.61
N GLY A 142 -9.91 -6.58 -17.06
CA GLY A 142 -8.53 -6.54 -17.56
C GLY A 142 -8.38 -6.90 -19.03
N SER A 143 -9.15 -7.90 -19.52
CA SER A 143 -9.15 -8.27 -20.94
C SER A 143 -9.72 -7.20 -21.88
N ARG A 144 -10.43 -6.20 -21.36
CA ARG A 144 -11.04 -5.08 -22.07
C ARG A 144 -10.39 -3.74 -21.78
N ALA A 145 -9.53 -3.70 -20.78
CA ALA A 145 -8.76 -2.51 -20.44
C ALA A 145 -7.74 -2.20 -21.54
N SER A 146 -7.50 -0.93 -21.78
CA SER A 146 -6.43 -0.48 -22.67
C SER A 146 -5.07 -0.87 -22.11
N ILE A 147 -4.91 -0.73 -20.78
CA ILE A 147 -3.74 -1.19 -20.04
C ILE A 147 -4.09 -1.48 -18.58
N VAL A 148 -3.31 -2.39 -17.96
CA VAL A 148 -3.32 -2.66 -16.54
C VAL A 148 -1.97 -2.28 -15.95
N CYS A 149 -1.91 -1.21 -15.18
CA CYS A 149 -0.74 -0.80 -14.42
C CYS A 149 -0.65 -1.61 -13.12
N THR A 150 0.41 -2.36 -12.92
CA THR A 150 0.52 -3.30 -11.80
C THR A 150 1.53 -2.85 -10.75
N GLY A 151 1.19 -3.04 -9.48
CA GLY A 151 2.06 -2.76 -8.35
C GLY A 151 3.15 -3.81 -8.14
N PHE A 152 3.02 -4.97 -8.79
CA PHE A 152 3.93 -6.10 -8.70
C PHE A 152 4.26 -6.67 -10.07
N PRO A 153 5.43 -7.31 -10.24
CA PRO A 153 5.80 -7.98 -11.48
C PRO A 153 5.07 -9.33 -11.67
N ALA A 154 5.29 -9.98 -12.81
CA ALA A 154 4.84 -11.34 -13.13
C ALA A 154 3.30 -11.52 -13.07
N MET A 155 2.57 -10.59 -13.70
CA MET A 155 1.10 -10.60 -13.72
C MET A 155 0.49 -11.29 -14.96
N ASP A 156 1.30 -11.94 -15.79
CA ASP A 156 0.89 -12.60 -17.06
C ASP A 156 -0.27 -13.57 -16.88
N LYS A 157 -0.26 -14.34 -15.82
CA LYS A 157 -1.32 -15.33 -15.52
C LYS A 157 -2.69 -14.69 -15.27
N PHE A 158 -2.73 -13.41 -14.94
CA PHE A 158 -3.97 -12.67 -14.71
C PHE A 158 -4.38 -11.84 -15.91
N PHE A 159 -3.40 -11.42 -16.73
CA PHE A 159 -3.59 -10.56 -17.89
C PHE A 159 -2.91 -11.17 -19.13
N PRO A 160 -3.46 -12.30 -19.64
CA PRO A 160 -2.80 -13.11 -20.67
C PRO A 160 -2.72 -12.41 -22.04
N LYS A 161 -3.43 -11.29 -22.25
CA LYS A 161 -3.32 -10.48 -23.47
C LYS A 161 -2.04 -9.64 -23.53
N GLY A 162 -1.21 -9.66 -22.48
CA GLY A 162 0.00 -8.86 -22.41
C GLY A 162 -0.24 -7.34 -22.26
N ASN A 163 -1.48 -6.91 -22.01
CA ASN A 163 -1.84 -5.51 -21.82
C ASN A 163 -1.62 -5.04 -20.39
N TRP A 164 -0.48 -5.36 -19.81
CA TRP A 164 -0.11 -4.94 -18.47
C TRP A 164 1.33 -4.42 -18.41
N LEU A 165 1.59 -3.56 -17.43
CA LEU A 165 2.91 -2.98 -17.20
C LEU A 165 3.19 -2.88 -15.70
N PHE A 166 4.36 -3.29 -15.26
CA PHE A 166 4.83 -3.09 -13.89
C PHE A 166 5.27 -1.64 -13.66
N THR A 167 4.32 -0.80 -13.26
CA THR A 167 4.54 0.62 -12.93
C THR A 167 4.92 0.84 -11.48
N GLY A 168 4.61 -0.12 -10.61
CA GLY A 168 4.62 0.05 -9.16
C GLY A 168 3.28 0.58 -8.62
N ASN A 169 3.22 0.73 -7.30
CA ASN A 169 2.08 1.35 -6.62
C ASN A 169 2.34 2.83 -6.35
N PRO A 170 1.34 3.70 -6.55
CA PRO A 170 1.39 5.06 -6.04
C PRO A 170 1.61 5.07 -4.52
N VAL A 171 2.64 5.74 -4.08
CA VAL A 171 2.99 5.95 -2.67
C VAL A 171 3.01 7.44 -2.36
N ARG A 172 3.11 7.79 -1.08
CA ARG A 172 3.22 9.19 -0.64
C ARG A 172 4.54 9.81 -1.11
N ASP A 173 4.50 11.08 -1.52
CA ASP A 173 5.69 11.80 -2.01
C ASP A 173 6.83 11.84 -0.98
N VAL A 174 6.50 11.92 0.31
CA VAL A 174 7.48 11.88 1.38
C VAL A 174 8.29 10.57 1.38
N ILE A 175 7.66 9.43 1.08
CA ILE A 175 8.36 8.14 0.94
C ILE A 175 9.35 8.17 -0.23
N VAL A 176 8.95 8.75 -1.36
CA VAL A 176 9.81 8.87 -2.55
C VAL A 176 11.03 9.74 -2.23
N LYS A 177 10.81 10.90 -1.62
CA LYS A 177 11.89 11.82 -1.19
C LYS A 177 12.83 11.15 -0.20
N THR A 178 12.30 10.49 0.83
CA THR A 178 13.09 9.74 1.81
C THR A 178 13.87 8.61 1.16
N GLY A 179 13.24 7.85 0.22
CA GLY A 179 13.91 6.80 -0.53
C GLY A 179 15.06 7.31 -1.44
N GLN A 180 14.98 8.55 -1.91
CA GLN A 180 16.09 9.22 -2.59
C GLN A 180 17.19 9.63 -1.60
N ALA A 181 16.82 10.21 -0.47
CA ALA A 181 17.75 10.67 0.56
C ALA A 181 18.57 9.52 1.17
N VAL A 182 17.97 8.35 1.44
CA VAL A 182 18.71 7.19 2.01
C VAL A 182 19.78 6.60 1.08
N LYS A 183 19.78 6.97 -0.21
CA LYS A 183 20.84 6.57 -1.16
C LYS A 183 22.11 7.40 -0.99
N ASN A 184 22.01 8.60 -0.43
CA ASN A 184 23.15 9.43 -0.05
C ASN A 184 23.51 9.16 1.43
N PRO A 185 24.75 8.75 1.75
CA PRO A 185 25.16 8.42 3.12
C PRO A 185 24.99 9.58 4.11
N GLU A 186 25.27 10.81 3.71
CA GLU A 186 25.15 12.01 4.56
C GLU A 186 23.67 12.27 4.89
N GLN A 187 22.80 12.31 3.88
CA GLN A 187 21.36 12.50 4.07
C GLN A 187 20.73 11.37 4.86
N LYS A 188 21.18 10.12 4.66
CA LYS A 188 20.76 9.00 5.51
C LYS A 188 21.13 9.24 6.97
N GLN A 189 22.34 9.72 7.24
CA GLN A 189 22.77 10.00 8.60
C GLN A 189 21.96 11.14 9.24
N GLU A 190 21.60 12.17 8.48
CA GLU A 190 20.69 13.23 8.93
C GLU A 190 19.32 12.67 9.36
N LEU A 191 18.72 11.80 8.53
CA LEU A 191 17.45 11.13 8.88
C LEU A 191 17.58 10.27 10.14
N VAL A 192 18.68 9.55 10.31
CA VAL A 192 18.95 8.76 11.54
C VAL A 192 19.08 9.67 12.75
N GLN A 193 19.77 10.81 12.64
CA GLN A 193 19.88 11.80 13.73
C GLN A 193 18.53 12.43 14.07
N GLU A 194 17.72 12.76 13.06
CA GLU A 194 16.37 13.27 13.28
C GLU A 194 15.49 12.25 14.01
N ALA A 195 15.54 10.99 13.60
CA ALA A 195 14.82 9.88 14.26
C ALA A 195 15.29 9.70 15.70
N ALA A 196 16.63 9.75 15.94
CA ALA A 196 17.22 9.64 17.24
C ALA A 196 16.75 10.77 18.18
N LYS A 197 16.75 12.00 17.70
CA LYS A 197 16.22 13.17 18.43
C LYS A 197 14.73 13.04 18.72
N LYS A 198 13.94 12.58 17.73
CA LYS A 198 12.49 12.47 17.86
C LYS A 198 12.07 11.37 18.83
N TRP A 199 12.76 10.24 18.84
CA TRP A 199 12.35 9.03 19.57
C TRP A 199 13.33 8.57 20.65
N GLY A 200 14.35 9.37 20.98
CA GLY A 200 15.31 9.05 22.02
C GLY A 200 16.21 7.85 21.69
N LEU A 201 16.53 7.65 20.41
CA LEU A 201 17.38 6.55 19.95
C LEU A 201 18.87 6.93 19.98
N ASN A 202 19.73 5.91 19.88
CA ASN A 202 21.17 6.12 19.66
C ASN A 202 21.45 6.20 18.14
N PRO A 203 21.87 7.37 17.59
CA PRO A 203 22.12 7.53 16.17
C PRO A 203 23.34 6.74 15.65
N ASN A 204 24.19 6.23 16.55
CA ASN A 204 25.36 5.43 16.21
C ASN A 204 25.08 3.91 16.32
N SER A 205 23.87 3.50 16.64
CA SER A 205 23.50 2.10 16.66
C SER A 205 23.36 1.55 15.25
N SER A 206 23.87 0.35 15.02
CA SER A 206 23.68 -0.44 13.80
C SER A 206 22.60 -1.51 13.95
N SER A 207 21.78 -1.43 14.99
CA SER A 207 20.76 -2.43 15.32
C SER A 207 19.44 -1.76 15.70
N THR A 208 18.80 -1.09 14.74
CA THR A 208 17.49 -0.45 14.90
C THR A 208 16.41 -1.30 14.27
N LEU A 209 15.47 -1.76 15.09
CA LEU A 209 14.30 -2.54 14.68
C LEU A 209 13.06 -1.65 14.63
N PHE A 210 12.42 -1.57 13.46
CA PHE A 210 11.10 -0.95 13.34
C PHE A 210 10.01 -2.01 13.24
N ILE A 211 8.98 -1.91 14.08
CA ILE A 211 7.88 -2.87 14.14
C ILE A 211 6.56 -2.15 13.87
N THR A 212 5.79 -2.65 12.88
CA THR A 212 4.46 -2.11 12.58
C THR A 212 3.51 -3.19 12.10
N GLY A 213 2.30 -3.18 12.65
CA GLY A 213 1.17 -3.98 12.15
C GLY A 213 0.24 -3.20 11.21
N GLY A 214 0.65 -1.98 10.78
CA GLY A 214 -0.23 -0.99 10.16
C GLY A 214 -1.03 -0.20 11.20
N SER A 215 -1.93 0.68 10.75
CA SER A 215 -2.68 1.60 11.63
C SER A 215 -3.55 0.92 12.70
N LEU A 216 -4.04 -0.29 12.43
CA LEU A 216 -4.85 -1.06 13.37
C LEU A 216 -4.01 -1.96 14.31
N GLY A 217 -2.71 -2.04 14.06
CA GLY A 217 -1.80 -2.97 14.73
C GLY A 217 -1.97 -4.42 14.23
N ALA A 218 -1.10 -5.29 14.71
CA ALA A 218 -1.09 -6.73 14.41
C ALA A 218 -0.90 -7.52 15.70
N ARG A 219 -1.99 -8.09 16.21
CA ARG A 219 -2.01 -8.77 17.51
C ARG A 219 -0.88 -9.79 17.65
N THR A 220 -0.74 -10.72 16.69
CA THR A 220 0.25 -11.80 16.74
C THR A 220 1.69 -11.26 16.78
N ILE A 221 1.99 -10.23 15.97
CA ILE A 221 3.29 -9.55 15.99
C ILE A 221 3.51 -8.92 17.36
N ASN A 222 2.55 -8.12 17.82
CA ASN A 222 2.67 -7.38 19.07
C ASN A 222 2.85 -8.30 20.29
N GLU A 223 2.04 -9.37 20.40
CA GLU A 223 2.17 -10.36 21.49
C GLU A 223 3.53 -11.06 21.47
N THR A 224 4.06 -11.32 20.27
CA THR A 224 5.38 -11.97 20.13
C THR A 224 6.51 -11.02 20.51
N ILE A 225 6.43 -9.76 20.11
CA ILE A 225 7.42 -8.73 20.49
C ILE A 225 7.38 -8.49 21.99
N LEU A 226 6.20 -8.32 22.59
CA LEU A 226 6.06 -8.10 24.02
C LEU A 226 6.67 -9.25 24.85
N ARG A 227 6.42 -10.50 24.45
CA ARG A 227 6.99 -11.68 25.09
C ARG A 227 8.53 -11.70 25.08
N ASN A 228 9.14 -11.22 23.99
CA ASN A 228 10.58 -11.27 23.78
C ASN A 228 11.26 -9.89 23.98
N LEU A 229 10.54 -8.92 24.56
CA LEU A 229 11.00 -7.54 24.66
C LEU A 229 12.31 -7.44 25.45
N THR A 230 12.37 -8.10 26.61
CA THR A 230 13.57 -8.14 27.44
C THR A 230 14.78 -8.68 26.68
N GLN A 231 14.61 -9.81 25.98
CA GLN A 231 15.70 -10.42 25.20
C GLN A 231 16.18 -9.52 24.05
N LEU A 232 15.26 -8.84 23.34
CA LEU A 232 15.60 -7.92 22.27
C LEU A 232 16.45 -6.75 22.81
N LEU A 233 16.03 -6.13 23.91
CA LEU A 233 16.75 -5.03 24.54
C LEU A 233 18.11 -5.47 25.10
N THR A 234 18.18 -6.65 25.71
CA THR A 234 19.44 -7.24 26.18
C THR A 234 20.41 -7.53 25.03
N SER A 235 19.91 -7.85 23.84
CA SER A 235 20.72 -8.03 22.64
C SER A 235 21.15 -6.71 21.98
N ASN A 236 20.98 -5.57 22.65
CA ASN A 236 21.32 -4.23 22.18
C ASN A 236 20.61 -3.84 20.87
N ILE A 237 19.39 -4.35 20.66
CA ILE A 237 18.53 -3.98 19.53
C ILE A 237 17.61 -2.86 20.00
N GLN A 238 17.86 -1.64 19.54
CA GLN A 238 16.95 -0.52 19.82
C GLN A 238 15.67 -0.61 18.97
N ILE A 239 14.56 -0.15 19.53
CA ILE A 239 13.24 -0.46 18.98
C ILE A 239 12.42 0.81 18.72
N ILE A 240 11.81 0.89 17.54
CA ILE A 240 10.68 1.76 17.23
C ILE A 240 9.48 0.84 17.04
N TRP A 241 8.43 0.99 17.85
CA TRP A 241 7.29 0.07 17.81
C TRP A 241 5.95 0.78 17.73
N GLN A 242 5.26 0.60 16.60
CA GLN A 242 3.86 0.99 16.43
C GLN A 242 2.95 -0.18 16.75
N THR A 243 2.23 -0.08 17.86
CA THR A 243 1.38 -1.16 18.37
C THR A 243 -0.03 -1.18 17.78
N GLY A 244 -0.57 -0.01 17.36
CA GLY A 244 -2.00 0.22 17.13
C GLY A 244 -2.75 0.49 18.42
N GLU A 245 -3.76 1.37 18.33
CA GLU A 245 -4.58 1.84 19.47
C GLU A 245 -5.12 0.71 20.36
N ARG A 246 -5.69 -0.33 19.74
CA ARG A 246 -6.33 -1.41 20.48
C ARG A 246 -5.34 -2.19 21.35
N PHE A 247 -4.16 -2.47 20.83
CA PHE A 247 -3.15 -3.20 21.59
C PHE A 247 -2.54 -2.33 22.68
N TRP A 248 -2.24 -1.07 22.35
CA TRP A 248 -1.74 -0.08 23.30
C TRP A 248 -2.64 0.04 24.52
N ASN A 249 -3.93 0.32 24.31
CA ASN A 249 -4.90 0.50 25.41
C ASN A 249 -5.03 -0.73 26.33
N SER A 250 -4.72 -1.93 25.82
CA SER A 250 -4.81 -3.18 26.61
C SER A 250 -3.51 -3.56 27.31
N HIS A 251 -2.33 -3.11 26.82
CA HIS A 251 -1.03 -3.62 27.27
C HIS A 251 -0.03 -2.52 27.65
N GLN A 252 -0.41 -1.25 27.63
CA GLN A 252 0.51 -0.14 27.95
C GLN A 252 1.22 -0.34 29.27
N LEU A 253 0.50 -0.64 30.34
CA LEU A 253 1.07 -0.82 31.67
C LEU A 253 2.08 -1.99 31.74
N GLU A 254 1.80 -3.07 31.00
CA GLU A 254 2.70 -4.23 30.92
C GLU A 254 3.99 -3.88 30.16
N ILE A 255 3.86 -3.16 29.03
CA ILE A 255 4.99 -2.69 28.23
C ILE A 255 5.90 -1.77 29.09
N GLU A 256 5.31 -0.77 29.74
CA GLU A 256 6.04 0.19 30.58
C GLU A 256 6.72 -0.50 31.76
N ALA A 257 6.05 -1.46 32.41
CA ALA A 257 6.62 -2.25 33.49
C ALA A 257 7.84 -3.08 33.05
N GLN A 258 7.75 -3.75 31.90
CA GLN A 258 8.88 -4.52 31.36
C GLN A 258 10.06 -3.62 31.00
N ILE A 259 9.83 -2.47 30.35
CA ILE A 259 10.89 -1.50 30.00
C ILE A 259 11.57 -1.02 31.27
N LYS A 260 10.80 -0.63 32.30
CA LYS A 260 11.33 -0.20 33.61
C LYS A 260 12.17 -1.28 34.24
N GLN A 261 11.73 -2.52 34.26
CA GLN A 261 12.45 -3.67 34.79
C GLN A 261 13.81 -3.87 34.11
N VAL A 262 13.83 -3.79 32.77
CA VAL A 262 15.06 -3.93 31.96
C VAL A 262 16.05 -2.79 32.29
N HIS A 263 15.57 -1.55 32.40
CA HIS A 263 16.41 -0.41 32.79
C HIS A 263 16.96 -0.53 34.20
N GLN A 264 16.19 -1.08 35.15
CA GLN A 264 16.68 -1.35 36.52
C GLN A 264 17.79 -2.42 36.55
N GLN A 265 17.87 -3.29 35.54
CA GLN A 265 18.98 -4.26 35.39
C GLN A 265 20.22 -3.64 34.71
N GLY A 266 20.24 -2.32 34.48
CA GLY A 266 21.35 -1.61 33.85
C GLY A 266 21.40 -1.66 32.34
N ILE A 267 20.36 -2.21 31.68
CA ILE A 267 20.24 -2.24 30.21
C ILE A 267 19.61 -0.92 29.75
N THR A 268 20.39 -0.10 29.04
CA THR A 268 19.96 1.24 28.57
C THR A 268 19.63 1.31 27.10
N THR A 269 19.39 0.16 26.46
CA THR A 269 19.01 0.07 25.04
C THR A 269 17.73 0.87 24.77
N PRO A 270 17.76 1.85 23.84
CA PRO A 270 16.63 2.72 23.60
C PRO A 270 15.42 1.96 23.03
N ILE A 271 14.23 2.40 23.43
CA ILE A 271 12.96 1.93 22.91
C ILE A 271 11.94 3.05 22.87
N TYR A 272 11.29 3.21 21.73
CA TYR A 272 10.12 4.06 21.57
C TYR A 272 8.90 3.22 21.18
N VAL A 273 7.83 3.33 21.95
CA VAL A 273 6.57 2.61 21.73
C VAL A 273 5.43 3.61 21.64
N SER A 274 4.59 3.48 20.61
CA SER A 274 3.44 4.36 20.41
C SER A 274 2.30 3.60 19.73
N PRO A 275 1.04 3.94 20.01
CA PRO A 275 -0.09 3.39 19.26
C PRO A 275 -0.03 3.76 17.78
N PHE A 276 0.49 4.94 17.45
CA PHE A 276 0.60 5.41 16.07
C PHE A 276 1.89 6.22 15.86
N ILE A 277 2.53 6.03 14.71
CA ILE A 277 3.72 6.77 14.27
C ILE A 277 3.33 7.61 13.05
N ASP A 278 3.42 8.92 13.18
CA ASP A 278 3.08 9.89 12.13
C ASP A 278 4.13 9.97 11.01
N SER A 279 5.42 9.78 11.35
CA SER A 279 6.56 9.85 10.44
C SER A 279 7.07 8.44 10.10
N MET A 280 6.22 7.66 9.42
CA MET A 280 6.55 6.27 9.03
C MET A 280 7.79 6.20 8.14
N GLU A 281 7.97 7.18 7.24
CA GLU A 281 9.13 7.29 6.35
C GLU A 281 10.44 7.42 7.14
N LEU A 282 10.40 8.22 8.20
CA LEU A 282 11.56 8.42 9.07
C LEU A 282 11.89 7.14 9.86
N ALA A 283 10.87 6.45 10.38
CA ALA A 283 11.03 5.17 11.08
C ALA A 283 11.62 4.10 10.15
N MET A 284 11.13 4.02 8.91
CA MET A 284 11.65 3.08 7.91
C MET A 284 13.09 3.40 7.50
N ALA A 285 13.45 4.69 7.37
CA ALA A 285 14.79 5.13 6.99
C ALA A 285 15.83 4.92 8.11
N ALA A 286 15.42 5.10 9.37
CA ALA A 286 16.27 4.90 10.53
C ALA A 286 16.46 3.42 10.90
N ALA A 287 15.59 2.54 10.45
CA ALA A 287 15.65 1.11 10.77
C ALA A 287 16.70 0.36 9.93
N ASP A 288 17.35 -0.63 10.54
CA ASP A 288 18.18 -1.62 9.86
C ASP A 288 17.37 -2.86 9.46
N VAL A 289 16.29 -3.15 10.21
CA VAL A 289 15.32 -4.22 9.94
C VAL A 289 13.91 -3.73 10.24
N ILE A 290 12.96 -4.09 9.38
CA ILE A 290 11.54 -3.83 9.57
C ILE A 290 10.79 -5.14 9.80
N VAL A 291 9.92 -5.19 10.80
CA VAL A 291 8.89 -6.24 10.94
C VAL A 291 7.54 -5.64 10.59
N SER A 292 6.86 -6.17 9.58
CA SER A 292 5.55 -5.63 9.18
C SER A 292 4.57 -6.65 8.62
N ARG A 293 3.29 -6.24 8.52
CA ARG A 293 2.31 -6.90 7.66
C ARG A 293 2.65 -6.66 6.17
N ALA A 294 2.17 -7.55 5.29
CA ALA A 294 2.47 -7.50 3.85
C ALA A 294 1.38 -6.79 3.03
N GLY A 295 0.94 -5.61 3.47
CA GLY A 295 0.08 -4.75 2.68
C GLY A 295 0.80 -4.24 1.42
N ALA A 296 0.11 -4.21 0.28
CA ALA A 296 0.72 -3.88 -1.02
C ALA A 296 1.44 -2.51 -1.02
N ILE A 297 0.83 -1.48 -0.44
CA ILE A 297 1.42 -0.14 -0.35
C ILE A 297 2.62 -0.15 0.60
N THR A 298 2.52 -0.80 1.77
CA THR A 298 3.63 -0.93 2.71
C THR A 298 4.84 -1.60 2.08
N LEU A 299 4.64 -2.67 1.30
CA LEU A 299 5.72 -3.34 0.59
C LEU A 299 6.36 -2.45 -0.48
N SER A 300 5.57 -1.64 -1.17
CA SER A 300 6.09 -0.67 -2.13
C SER A 300 6.88 0.44 -1.42
N GLU A 301 6.43 0.91 -0.25
CA GLU A 301 7.17 1.86 0.59
C GLU A 301 8.49 1.27 1.08
N ILE A 302 8.49 0.03 1.58
CA ILE A 302 9.70 -0.71 2.00
C ILE A 302 10.69 -0.85 0.84
N ALA A 303 10.21 -1.20 -0.36
CA ALA A 303 11.08 -1.33 -1.54
C ALA A 303 11.72 0.00 -1.96
N ILE A 304 10.99 1.12 -1.85
CA ILE A 304 11.49 2.45 -2.19
C ILE A 304 12.54 2.94 -1.18
N ILE A 305 12.30 2.74 0.12
CA ILE A 305 13.26 3.07 1.18
C ILE A 305 14.47 2.11 1.14
N GLY A 306 14.25 0.84 0.80
CA GLY A 306 15.30 -0.16 0.67
C GLY A 306 15.74 -0.78 2.00
N THR A 307 14.89 -0.76 3.04
CA THR A 307 15.21 -1.35 4.35
C THR A 307 14.82 -2.82 4.38
N PRO A 308 15.74 -3.75 4.74
CA PRO A 308 15.47 -5.17 4.89
C PRO A 308 14.26 -5.46 5.78
N ALA A 309 13.43 -6.44 5.40
CA ALA A 309 12.18 -6.69 6.11
C ALA A 309 11.92 -8.17 6.43
N ILE A 310 11.22 -8.38 7.54
CA ILE A 310 10.56 -9.62 7.93
C ILE A 310 9.06 -9.40 7.78
N LEU A 311 8.46 -10.11 6.84
CA LEU A 311 7.05 -9.97 6.50
C LEU A 311 6.22 -11.04 7.20
N VAL A 312 5.20 -10.62 7.94
CA VAL A 312 4.22 -11.49 8.59
C VAL A 312 2.86 -11.22 7.98
N PRO A 313 2.46 -11.93 6.91
CA PRO A 313 1.18 -11.72 6.25
C PRO A 313 0.00 -11.90 7.20
N SER A 314 -1.03 -11.05 7.09
CA SER A 314 -2.26 -11.21 7.86
C SER A 314 -3.12 -12.33 7.27
N PRO A 315 -3.59 -13.29 8.08
CA PRO A 315 -4.50 -14.33 7.62
C PRO A 315 -5.93 -13.82 7.42
N ASN A 316 -6.25 -12.63 7.96
CA ASN A 316 -7.61 -12.08 8.02
C ASN A 316 -7.89 -11.09 6.86
N VAL A 317 -7.38 -11.38 5.67
CA VAL A 317 -7.57 -10.53 4.49
C VAL A 317 -8.25 -11.30 3.35
N THR A 318 -8.97 -10.58 2.51
CA THR A 318 -9.67 -11.17 1.37
C THR A 318 -8.68 -11.85 0.42
N ASP A 319 -9.01 -13.07 -0.03
CA ASP A 319 -8.25 -13.84 -1.03
C ASP A 319 -6.77 -14.08 -0.69
N ASP A 320 -6.43 -14.00 0.61
CA ASP A 320 -5.06 -14.21 1.10
C ASP A 320 -4.00 -13.38 0.35
N HIS A 321 -4.38 -12.14 0.00
CA HIS A 321 -3.52 -11.28 -0.83
C HIS A 321 -2.22 -10.89 -0.13
N GLN A 322 -2.17 -10.80 1.22
CA GLN A 322 -0.93 -10.48 1.91
C GLN A 322 0.11 -11.59 1.82
N THR A 323 -0.27 -12.86 1.91
CA THR A 323 0.65 -13.98 1.70
C THR A 323 1.20 -13.95 0.27
N LYS A 324 0.34 -13.70 -0.71
CA LYS A 324 0.74 -13.59 -2.12
C LYS A 324 1.70 -12.42 -2.36
N ASN A 325 1.43 -11.25 -1.76
CA ASN A 325 2.32 -10.09 -1.81
C ASN A 325 3.69 -10.40 -1.18
N ALA A 326 3.69 -10.97 0.03
CA ALA A 326 4.92 -11.34 0.73
C ALA A 326 5.74 -12.37 -0.04
N SER A 327 5.07 -13.33 -0.70
CA SER A 327 5.73 -14.36 -1.50
C SER A 327 6.51 -13.76 -2.68
N VAL A 328 6.03 -12.68 -3.31
CA VAL A 328 6.79 -12.00 -4.37
C VAL A 328 8.13 -11.50 -3.84
N PHE A 329 8.15 -10.87 -2.66
CA PHE A 329 9.36 -10.36 -2.04
C PHE A 329 10.28 -11.47 -1.54
N SER A 330 9.71 -12.51 -0.92
CA SER A 330 10.48 -13.65 -0.43
C SER A 330 11.10 -14.45 -1.57
N ASN A 331 10.37 -14.70 -2.65
CA ASN A 331 10.87 -15.41 -3.83
C ASN A 331 11.92 -14.60 -4.60
N ALA A 332 11.87 -13.27 -4.52
CA ALA A 332 12.89 -12.38 -5.06
C ALA A 332 14.10 -12.20 -4.12
N HIS A 333 14.18 -12.94 -3.02
CA HIS A 333 15.22 -12.75 -1.98
C HIS A 333 15.33 -11.30 -1.52
N ALA A 334 14.20 -10.60 -1.40
CA ALA A 334 14.12 -9.20 -0.97
C ALA A 334 13.61 -9.05 0.47
N ALA A 335 13.07 -10.11 1.07
CA ALA A 335 12.59 -10.14 2.45
C ALA A 335 12.50 -11.57 2.99
N SER A 336 12.51 -11.73 4.31
CA SER A 336 12.06 -12.95 4.99
C SER A 336 10.54 -12.95 5.11
N MET A 337 9.91 -14.13 5.00
CA MET A 337 8.48 -14.30 5.26
C MET A 337 8.24 -15.32 6.36
N ILE A 338 7.40 -14.99 7.32
CA ILE A 338 6.95 -15.87 8.41
C ILE A 338 5.43 -15.92 8.37
N LYS A 339 4.84 -17.12 8.40
CA LYS A 339 3.38 -17.25 8.53
C LYS A 339 2.93 -16.70 9.88
N ASP A 340 1.74 -16.11 9.94
CA ASP A 340 1.18 -15.57 11.19
C ASP A 340 1.12 -16.64 12.30
N THR A 341 0.79 -17.90 11.95
CA THR A 341 0.78 -19.04 12.87
C THR A 341 2.13 -19.35 13.49
N ASP A 342 3.22 -19.13 12.75
CA ASP A 342 4.59 -19.50 13.14
C ASP A 342 5.31 -18.29 13.81
N CYS A 343 4.63 -17.14 13.88
CA CYS A 343 5.21 -15.89 14.38
C CYS A 343 5.75 -16.06 15.81
N LYS A 344 4.99 -16.74 16.65
CA LYS A 344 5.28 -16.93 18.07
C LYS A 344 6.60 -17.67 18.35
N GLU A 345 6.91 -18.65 17.52
CA GLU A 345 8.12 -19.49 17.65
C GLU A 345 9.31 -18.91 16.85
N ARG A 346 9.05 -18.24 15.73
CA ARG A 346 10.09 -17.94 14.75
C ARG A 346 10.49 -16.47 14.66
N LEU A 347 9.60 -15.53 15.04
CA LEU A 347 9.86 -14.12 14.76
C LEU A 347 11.11 -13.60 15.51
N TYR A 348 11.24 -13.92 16.79
CA TYR A 348 12.39 -13.48 17.60
C TYR A 348 13.72 -13.99 17.01
N THR A 349 13.83 -15.28 16.76
CA THR A 349 15.05 -15.88 16.18
C THR A 349 15.36 -15.31 14.79
N THR A 350 14.33 -15.14 13.93
CA THR A 350 14.52 -14.53 12.62
C THR A 350 15.00 -13.08 12.70
N ILE A 351 14.53 -12.29 13.69
CA ILE A 351 15.03 -10.94 13.95
C ILE A 351 16.53 -11.00 14.30
N CYS A 352 16.90 -11.80 15.30
CA CYS A 352 18.29 -11.94 15.73
C CYS A 352 19.20 -12.41 14.58
N ASP A 353 18.79 -13.43 13.87
CA ASP A 353 19.54 -13.98 12.72
C ASP A 353 19.76 -12.92 11.65
N LEU A 354 18.75 -12.10 11.35
CA LEU A 354 18.87 -11.06 10.33
C LEU A 354 19.77 -9.91 10.79
N PHE A 355 19.83 -9.58 12.10
CA PHE A 355 20.79 -8.61 12.61
C PHE A 355 22.23 -9.11 12.55
N ILE A 356 22.47 -10.43 12.74
CA ILE A 356 23.81 -11.04 12.64
C ILE A 356 24.24 -11.17 11.17
N ALA A 357 23.33 -11.54 10.27
CA ALA A 357 23.62 -11.83 8.86
C ALA A 357 23.69 -10.54 8.00
N SER A 358 24.82 -9.81 8.08
CA SER A 358 25.06 -8.58 7.29
C SER A 358 24.92 -8.80 5.78
N ASP A 359 25.45 -9.92 5.28
CA ASP A 359 25.42 -10.25 3.84
C ASP A 359 23.99 -10.45 3.35
N LYS A 360 23.15 -11.09 4.17
CA LYS A 360 21.73 -11.29 3.85
C LYS A 360 20.96 -9.96 3.86
N ARG A 361 21.27 -9.05 4.78
CA ARG A 361 20.67 -7.71 4.75
C ARG A 361 21.08 -6.94 3.50
N LEU A 362 22.35 -7.07 3.09
CA LEU A 362 22.83 -6.45 1.85
C LEU A 362 22.13 -7.04 0.61
N GLU A 363 22.00 -8.37 0.53
CA GLU A 363 21.24 -9.05 -0.53
C GLU A 363 19.80 -8.55 -0.59
N TYR A 364 19.10 -8.49 0.55
CA TYR A 364 17.74 -7.98 0.59
C TYR A 364 17.65 -6.53 0.10
N LYS A 365 18.57 -5.67 0.52
CA LYS A 365 18.62 -4.28 0.09
C LYS A 365 18.81 -4.14 -1.43
N GLN A 366 19.70 -4.95 -2.02
CA GLN A 366 19.91 -4.96 -3.47
C GLN A 366 18.66 -5.43 -4.23
N ASN A 367 18.04 -6.51 -3.76
CA ASN A 367 16.86 -7.08 -4.41
C ASN A 367 15.61 -6.19 -4.23
N LEU A 368 15.48 -5.46 -3.12
CA LEU A 368 14.44 -4.43 -2.95
C LEU A 368 14.53 -3.34 -4.01
N GLN A 369 15.75 -2.96 -4.45
CA GLN A 369 15.92 -1.96 -5.51
C GLN A 369 15.32 -2.40 -6.84
N LEU A 370 15.34 -3.71 -7.16
CA LEU A 370 14.74 -4.26 -8.39
C LEU A 370 13.21 -4.19 -8.37
N LEU A 371 12.61 -4.25 -7.17
CA LEU A 371 11.17 -4.14 -6.95
C LEU A 371 10.71 -2.68 -6.75
N SER A 372 11.64 -1.75 -6.55
CA SER A 372 11.37 -0.35 -6.27
C SER A 372 10.89 0.39 -7.52
N LYS A 373 9.75 1.10 -7.39
CA LYS A 373 9.16 1.93 -8.46
C LYS A 373 8.76 3.30 -7.89
N PRO A 374 9.73 4.19 -7.61
CA PRO A 374 9.45 5.49 -6.99
C PRO A 374 8.59 6.41 -7.84
N ASN A 375 8.65 6.27 -9.17
CA ASN A 375 7.91 7.09 -10.13
C ASN A 375 6.57 6.44 -10.55
N ALA A 376 5.99 5.55 -9.73
CA ALA A 376 4.80 4.78 -10.08
C ALA A 376 3.64 5.66 -10.56
N THR A 377 3.33 6.73 -9.84
CA THR A 377 2.22 7.64 -10.19
C THR A 377 2.45 8.32 -11.54
N VAL A 378 3.66 8.83 -11.76
CA VAL A 378 4.06 9.45 -13.05
C VAL A 378 3.97 8.43 -14.17
N SER A 379 4.51 7.23 -13.99
CA SER A 379 4.48 6.16 -15.00
C SER A 379 3.05 5.73 -15.36
N ILE A 380 2.13 5.71 -14.38
CA ILE A 380 0.71 5.42 -14.64
C ILE A 380 0.09 6.53 -15.51
N VAL A 381 0.36 7.80 -15.20
CA VAL A 381 -0.17 8.92 -15.96
C VAL A 381 0.48 8.99 -17.35
N ASP A 382 1.74 8.61 -17.53
CA ASP A 382 2.37 8.45 -18.86
C ASP A 382 1.61 7.44 -19.72
N GLN A 383 1.16 6.32 -19.15
CA GLN A 383 0.33 5.35 -19.86
C GLN A 383 -1.04 5.92 -20.24
N ILE A 384 -1.64 6.72 -19.35
CA ILE A 384 -2.90 7.42 -19.65
C ILE A 384 -2.69 8.36 -20.84
N ASP A 385 -1.61 9.14 -20.84
CA ASP A 385 -1.26 10.06 -21.94
C ASP A 385 -1.11 9.35 -23.28
N GLN A 386 -0.34 8.27 -23.32
CA GLN A 386 -0.13 7.49 -24.53
C GLN A 386 -1.45 7.00 -25.11
N ILE A 387 -2.34 6.45 -24.26
CA ILE A 387 -3.61 5.88 -24.68
C ILE A 387 -4.57 6.95 -25.20
N ILE A 388 -4.76 8.07 -24.49
CA ILE A 388 -5.70 9.10 -24.92
C ILE A 388 -5.23 9.83 -26.19
N ASN A 389 -3.92 9.97 -26.40
CA ASN A 389 -3.36 10.58 -27.60
C ASN A 389 -3.50 9.63 -28.81
N THR A 390 -3.25 8.33 -28.63
CA THR A 390 -3.44 7.33 -29.71
C THR A 390 -4.90 7.21 -30.12
N THR A 391 -5.86 7.22 -29.17
CA THR A 391 -7.29 7.11 -29.46
C THR A 391 -7.87 8.33 -30.18
N ARG A 392 -7.23 9.50 -30.11
CA ARG A 392 -7.65 10.71 -30.83
C ARG A 392 -7.21 10.75 -32.28
N HIS A 393 -6.24 9.94 -32.66
CA HIS A 393 -5.69 9.87 -34.00
C HIS A 393 -6.23 8.67 -34.81
N ALA A 394 -7.01 7.79 -34.17
CA ALA A 394 -7.71 6.67 -34.79
C ALA A 394 -9.20 7.00 -35.05
#